data_49acbf41f9d7ddaa58303b143b05b011
#
_entry.id   49acbf41f9d7ddaa58303b143b05b011
#
_cell.length_a   1.000
_cell.length_b   1.000
_cell.length_c   1.000
_cell.angle_alpha   90.00
_cell.angle_beta   90.00
_cell.angle_gamma   90.00
#
_symmetry.space_group_name_H-M   'P 1'
#
loop_
_entity.id
_entity.type
_entity.pdbx_description
1 polymer ?
#
loop_
_entity_poly.entity_id
_entity_poly.type
_entity_poly.pdbx_seq_one_letter_code
_entity_poly.pdbx_strand_id
1 'polypeptide(L)'
;MILIGDKMKILIRIGFILIFIGIFIFSFDKVQAYIKDTKEVTITNEEKNAKLEDVSYNIVDDNELNYNPQMYANKYDKEILTRDNNEDYKIIKIQGTTIGADYHYEGYMAVIYDPSKVKIAKSTGAGITENSYGQILSDISKNNNAVIAMNAGGFYDQNWNSNGGIPHGPVIIDGKIDTDYKRGDEGGGIIGFNKENKLVLKRMSADQAIAEGIRDAVDWGPYLIVNGKNQFKDVNYYTWVCGRTAIGQRKDGIVLMLVIDGLQKHSKGASYADMAAIMEKYGAYNASNLDGGTSTAMTLNHQYINSPWNGYRRTIRWLPNAWIMEK
;
A
#
# COMPACT_ATOMS: atom_id res chain seq x y z
N MET A 1 40.43 -51.46 29.15
CA MET A 1 39.89 -51.07 27.81
C MET A 1 38.60 -50.20 27.87
N ILE A 2 37.96 -49.99 29.01
CA ILE A 2 36.73 -49.22 29.19
C ILE A 2 36.98 -47.70 29.39
N LEU A 3 38.13 -47.31 29.93
CA LEU A 3 38.45 -45.89 30.22
C LEU A 3 38.77 -44.99 29.00
N ILE A 4 39.16 -45.59 27.85
CA ILE A 4 39.50 -44.83 26.62
C ILE A 4 38.23 -44.44 25.88
N GLY A 5 37.17 -45.22 25.91
CA GLY A 5 35.90 -44.93 25.25
C GLY A 5 35.15 -43.72 25.82
N ASP A 6 35.23 -43.52 27.13
CA ASP A 6 34.52 -42.39 27.77
C ASP A 6 35.25 -41.05 27.58
N LYS A 7 36.59 -41.06 27.62
CA LYS A 7 37.39 -39.86 27.29
C LYS A 7 37.17 -39.41 25.85
N MET A 8 37.03 -40.33 24.91
CA MET A 8 36.77 -40.03 23.50
C MET A 8 35.38 -39.49 23.28
N LYS A 9 34.36 -39.99 24.00
CA LYS A 9 33.00 -39.45 23.97
C LYS A 9 32.94 -38.05 24.55
N ILE A 10 33.70 -37.74 25.59
CA ILE A 10 33.79 -36.41 26.19
C ILE A 10 34.45 -35.42 25.20
N LEU A 11 35.54 -35.82 24.55
CA LEU A 11 36.21 -34.99 23.54
C LEU A 11 35.32 -34.70 22.33
N ILE A 12 34.54 -35.66 21.86
CA ILE A 12 33.58 -35.46 20.77
C ILE A 12 32.49 -34.49 21.20
N ARG A 13 31.95 -34.61 22.42
CA ARG A 13 30.94 -33.68 22.95
C ARG A 13 31.48 -32.25 23.09
N ILE A 14 32.70 -32.08 23.57
CA ILE A 14 33.36 -30.77 23.65
C ILE A 14 33.58 -30.19 22.25
N GLY A 15 33.99 -31.00 21.27
CA GLY A 15 34.14 -30.58 19.89
C GLY A 15 32.83 -30.08 19.28
N PHE A 16 31.71 -30.79 19.50
CA PHE A 16 30.38 -30.34 19.06
C PHE A 16 29.94 -29.06 19.74
N ILE A 17 30.20 -28.90 21.04
CA ILE A 17 29.85 -27.64 21.76
C ILE A 17 30.66 -26.47 21.22
N LEU A 18 31.95 -26.65 20.94
CA LEU A 18 32.80 -25.59 20.36
C LEU A 18 32.40 -25.23 18.93
N ILE A 19 31.96 -26.21 18.13
CA ILE A 19 31.41 -25.94 16.79
C ILE A 19 30.08 -25.16 16.90
N PHE A 20 29.20 -25.56 17.82
CA PHE A 20 27.96 -24.84 18.06
C PHE A 20 28.19 -23.39 18.55
N ILE A 21 29.12 -23.18 19.46
CA ILE A 21 29.52 -21.86 19.95
C ILE A 21 30.13 -21.04 18.81
N GLY A 22 30.99 -21.65 17.97
CA GLY A 22 31.57 -20.97 16.82
C GLY A 22 30.52 -20.56 15.78
N ILE A 23 29.54 -21.42 15.50
CA ILE A 23 28.42 -21.09 14.60
C ILE A 23 27.53 -19.98 15.20
N PHE A 24 27.29 -20.01 16.52
CA PHE A 24 26.50 -19.01 17.22
C PHE A 24 27.19 -17.64 17.22
N ILE A 25 28.50 -17.60 17.50
CA ILE A 25 29.28 -16.34 17.45
C ILE A 25 29.33 -15.81 16.03
N PHE A 26 29.58 -16.64 15.02
CA PHE A 26 29.61 -16.22 13.63
C PHE A 26 28.23 -15.71 13.13
N SER A 27 27.15 -16.32 13.61
CA SER A 27 25.78 -15.85 13.34
C SER A 27 25.49 -14.53 14.07
N PHE A 28 25.97 -14.38 15.31
CA PHE A 28 25.78 -13.17 16.10
C PHE A 28 26.55 -11.99 15.51
N ASP A 29 27.79 -12.20 15.06
CA ASP A 29 28.58 -11.17 14.39
C ASP A 29 27.95 -10.72 13.06
N LYS A 30 27.38 -11.64 12.27
CA LYS A 30 26.61 -11.29 11.06
C LYS A 30 25.35 -10.53 11.38
N VAL A 31 24.63 -10.90 12.44
CA VAL A 31 23.46 -10.18 12.91
C VAL A 31 23.84 -8.81 13.43
N GLN A 32 24.93 -8.66 14.17
CA GLN A 32 25.45 -7.37 14.64
C GLN A 32 25.94 -6.50 13.47
N ALA A 33 26.60 -7.06 12.48
CA ALA A 33 27.00 -6.36 11.26
C ALA A 33 25.76 -5.89 10.46
N TYR A 34 24.75 -6.74 10.33
CA TYR A 34 23.47 -6.41 9.71
C TYR A 34 22.73 -5.30 10.46
N ILE A 35 22.70 -5.37 11.81
CA ILE A 35 22.10 -4.33 12.67
C ILE A 35 22.91 -3.03 12.59
N LYS A 36 24.23 -3.09 12.46
CA LYS A 36 25.08 -1.90 12.30
C LYS A 36 24.88 -1.27 10.93
N ASP A 37 24.81 -2.06 9.86
CA ASP A 37 24.50 -1.61 8.50
C ASP A 37 23.08 -0.99 8.43
N THR A 38 22.10 -1.61 9.12
CA THR A 38 20.77 -1.04 9.20
C THR A 38 20.68 0.21 10.07
N LYS A 39 21.59 0.40 11.04
CA LYS A 39 21.66 1.65 11.84
C LYS A 39 22.37 2.78 11.10
N GLU A 40 23.33 2.49 10.23
CA GLU A 40 23.96 3.52 9.38
C GLU A 40 23.05 3.93 8.20
N VAL A 41 22.10 3.08 7.80
CA VAL A 41 21.05 3.40 6.82
C VAL A 41 19.83 4.07 7.49
N THR A 42 19.81 4.20 8.79
CA THR A 42 18.84 5.06 9.49
C THR A 42 19.24 6.54 9.27
N ILE A 43 19.12 7.01 8.05
CA ILE A 43 18.73 8.41 7.78
C ILE A 43 17.47 8.58 8.62
N THR A 44 17.57 9.36 9.65
CA THR A 44 16.57 9.47 10.71
C THR A 44 15.20 9.67 10.06
N ASN A 45 14.19 8.97 10.55
CA ASN A 45 12.81 9.18 10.12
C ASN A 45 12.40 10.66 10.27
N GLU A 46 13.12 11.42 11.10
CA GLU A 46 13.01 12.87 11.26
C GLU A 46 13.43 13.67 10.03
N GLU A 47 14.53 13.33 9.34
CA GLU A 47 14.92 14.03 8.11
C GLU A 47 14.02 13.68 6.91
N LYS A 48 13.43 12.49 6.91
CA LYS A 48 12.43 12.09 5.91
C LYS A 48 11.08 12.76 6.16
N ASN A 49 10.68 12.83 7.41
CA ASN A 49 9.46 13.50 7.82
C ASN A 49 9.59 15.02 7.62
N ALA A 50 10.72 15.64 7.92
CA ALA A 50 10.97 17.06 7.69
C ALA A 50 10.85 17.46 6.20
N LYS A 51 11.34 16.61 5.27
CA LYS A 51 11.13 16.85 3.83
C LYS A 51 9.69 16.67 3.36
N LEU A 52 8.89 15.84 4.05
CA LEU A 52 7.47 15.64 3.77
C LEU A 52 6.58 16.69 4.45
N GLU A 53 7.05 17.29 5.55
CA GLU A 53 6.30 18.31 6.31
C GLU A 53 6.25 19.67 5.62
N ASP A 54 7.23 19.99 4.79
CA ASP A 54 7.36 21.30 4.12
C ASP A 54 6.61 21.40 2.79
N VAL A 55 5.95 20.33 2.35
CA VAL A 55 5.11 20.35 1.16
C VAL A 55 3.69 20.67 1.57
N SER A 56 3.30 21.94 1.46
CA SER A 56 1.90 22.34 1.54
C SER A 56 1.16 21.72 0.34
N TYR A 57 0.47 20.61 0.59
CA TYR A 57 -0.31 19.91 -0.41
C TYR A 57 -1.59 20.70 -0.69
N ASN A 58 -1.52 21.60 -1.64
CA ASN A 58 -2.70 22.34 -2.07
C ASN A 58 -3.60 21.41 -2.89
N ILE A 59 -4.89 21.53 -2.63
CA ILE A 59 -5.94 20.98 -3.50
C ILE A 59 -5.59 21.36 -4.94
N VAL A 60 -5.70 20.42 -5.86
CA VAL A 60 -5.51 20.68 -7.29
C VAL A 60 -6.41 21.86 -7.69
N ASP A 61 -5.83 22.89 -8.28
CA ASP A 61 -6.58 24.04 -8.77
C ASP A 61 -7.63 23.56 -9.80
N ASP A 62 -8.85 24.05 -9.70
CA ASP A 62 -9.96 23.69 -10.59
C ASP A 62 -9.61 23.86 -12.07
N ASN A 63 -8.80 24.87 -12.39
CA ASN A 63 -8.33 25.11 -13.75
C ASN A 63 -7.34 24.05 -14.27
N GLU A 64 -6.72 23.27 -13.39
CA GLU A 64 -5.75 22.22 -13.75
C GLU A 64 -6.39 20.84 -13.98
N LEU A 65 -7.65 20.63 -13.57
CA LEU A 65 -8.38 19.39 -13.82
C LEU A 65 -9.04 19.33 -15.21
N ASN A 66 -8.95 20.39 -15.99
CA ASN A 66 -9.49 20.39 -17.34
C ASN A 66 -8.70 19.45 -18.25
N TYR A 67 -9.43 18.48 -18.82
CA TYR A 67 -8.89 17.57 -19.81
C TYR A 67 -8.35 18.32 -21.02
N ASN A 68 -7.06 18.29 -21.24
CA ASN A 68 -6.42 18.74 -22.46
C ASN A 68 -5.88 17.51 -23.22
N PRO A 69 -6.53 17.06 -24.30
CA PRO A 69 -6.09 15.90 -25.07
C PRO A 69 -4.64 15.99 -25.57
N GLN A 70 -4.12 17.21 -25.75
CA GLN A 70 -2.73 17.43 -26.19
C GLN A 70 -1.69 17.12 -25.11
N MET A 71 -2.08 17.07 -23.84
CA MET A 71 -1.19 16.66 -22.74
C MET A 71 -0.92 15.15 -22.73
N TYR A 72 -1.73 14.37 -23.43
CA TYR A 72 -1.70 12.90 -23.42
C TYR A 72 -1.28 12.35 -24.79
N ALA A 73 -0.11 12.77 -25.27
CA ALA A 73 0.39 12.37 -26.58
C ALA A 73 1.22 11.07 -26.56
N ASN A 74 1.36 10.42 -25.39
CA ASN A 74 2.16 9.22 -25.28
C ASN A 74 1.34 7.92 -25.45
N LYS A 75 2.02 6.79 -25.62
CA LYS A 75 1.36 5.50 -25.84
C LYS A 75 0.50 5.01 -24.68
N TYR A 76 0.81 5.43 -23.43
CA TYR A 76 0.08 5.01 -22.24
C TYR A 76 -1.23 5.78 -22.11
N ASP A 77 -1.25 7.03 -22.54
CA ASP A 77 -2.49 7.81 -22.62
C ASP A 77 -3.45 7.19 -23.63
N LYS A 78 -2.95 6.71 -24.76
CA LYS A 78 -3.75 5.92 -25.72
C LYS A 78 -4.34 4.67 -25.06
N GLU A 79 -3.55 3.95 -24.27
CA GLU A 79 -4.00 2.74 -23.58
C GLU A 79 -5.12 3.07 -22.57
N ILE A 80 -4.96 4.12 -21.78
CA ILE A 80 -5.97 4.57 -20.80
C ILE A 80 -7.23 5.10 -21.48
N LEU A 81 -7.08 5.95 -22.50
CA LEU A 81 -8.21 6.65 -23.12
C LEU A 81 -8.96 5.78 -24.13
N THR A 82 -8.39 4.69 -24.60
CA THR A 82 -9.11 3.73 -25.43
C THR A 82 -10.05 2.91 -24.54
N ARG A 83 -11.31 3.28 -24.55
CA ARG A 83 -12.38 2.54 -23.90
C ARG A 83 -12.75 1.34 -24.74
N ASP A 84 -12.51 0.14 -24.21
CA ASP A 84 -12.82 -1.10 -24.94
C ASP A 84 -14.34 -1.32 -25.00
N ASN A 85 -14.86 -2.36 -24.32
CA ASN A 85 -16.28 -2.67 -24.28
C ASN A 85 -17.01 -2.09 -23.05
N ASN A 86 -16.32 -1.30 -22.22
CA ASN A 86 -16.83 -0.74 -20.99
C ASN A 86 -16.48 0.75 -20.90
N GLU A 87 -17.49 1.58 -20.75
CA GLU A 87 -17.31 3.04 -20.69
C GLU A 87 -17.01 3.55 -19.27
N ASP A 88 -17.24 2.75 -18.23
CA ASP A 88 -17.07 3.14 -16.84
C ASP A 88 -15.65 2.91 -16.33
N TYR A 89 -15.00 1.83 -16.77
CA TYR A 89 -13.66 1.45 -16.31
C TYR A 89 -12.88 0.63 -17.34
N LYS A 90 -11.58 0.50 -17.09
CA LYS A 90 -10.67 -0.41 -17.81
C LYS A 90 -9.75 -1.11 -16.82
N ILE A 91 -9.43 -2.38 -17.07
CA ILE A 91 -8.42 -3.13 -16.31
C ILE A 91 -7.19 -3.34 -17.18
N ILE A 92 -6.03 -2.93 -16.67
CA ILE A 92 -4.73 -3.04 -17.33
C ILE A 92 -3.86 -4.01 -16.54
N LYS A 93 -3.28 -5.02 -17.19
CA LYS A 93 -2.25 -5.85 -16.56
C LYS A 93 -0.93 -5.07 -16.50
N ILE A 94 -0.36 -4.97 -15.31
CA ILE A 94 0.91 -4.30 -15.06
C ILE A 94 2.00 -5.34 -14.87
N GLN A 95 3.13 -5.15 -15.56
CA GLN A 95 4.32 -6.00 -15.45
C GLN A 95 5.57 -5.14 -15.54
N GLY A 96 6.62 -5.53 -14.83
CA GLY A 96 7.89 -4.85 -14.89
C GLY A 96 8.97 -5.50 -14.04
N THR A 97 10.06 -4.77 -13.90
CA THR A 97 11.21 -5.15 -13.07
C THR A 97 11.45 -4.04 -12.06
N THR A 98 11.71 -4.42 -10.82
CA THR A 98 11.96 -3.50 -9.70
C THR A 98 13.15 -2.59 -9.98
N ILE A 99 12.97 -1.29 -9.79
CA ILE A 99 14.04 -0.30 -9.94
C ILE A 99 15.19 -0.62 -8.98
N GLY A 100 16.39 -0.78 -9.53
CA GLY A 100 17.60 -1.09 -8.76
C GLY A 100 17.77 -2.55 -8.33
N ALA A 101 16.86 -3.45 -8.72
CA ALA A 101 16.97 -4.90 -8.52
C ALA A 101 16.28 -5.64 -9.67
N ASP A 102 16.78 -6.83 -10.02
CA ASP A 102 16.20 -7.66 -11.10
C ASP A 102 15.02 -8.52 -10.61
N TYR A 103 14.11 -7.92 -9.84
CA TYR A 103 12.92 -8.63 -9.37
C TYR A 103 11.74 -8.34 -10.28
N HIS A 104 11.19 -9.39 -10.87
CA HIS A 104 9.96 -9.30 -11.66
C HIS A 104 8.75 -9.03 -10.74
N TYR A 105 7.87 -8.14 -11.20
CA TYR A 105 6.57 -7.91 -10.59
C TYR A 105 5.43 -7.98 -11.59
N GLU A 106 4.27 -8.41 -11.13
CA GLU A 106 3.01 -8.42 -11.84
C GLU A 106 1.89 -7.85 -10.98
N GLY A 107 0.89 -7.28 -11.62
CA GLY A 107 -0.28 -6.75 -10.94
C GLY A 107 -1.32 -6.22 -11.91
N TYR A 108 -2.23 -5.40 -11.40
CA TYR A 108 -3.34 -4.83 -12.16
C TYR A 108 -3.57 -3.38 -11.78
N MET A 109 -3.96 -2.61 -12.79
CA MET A 109 -4.46 -1.25 -12.62
C MET A 109 -5.91 -1.19 -13.10
N ALA A 110 -6.80 -0.72 -12.23
CA ALA A 110 -8.12 -0.29 -12.63
C ALA A 110 -8.09 1.20 -12.93
N VAL A 111 -8.52 1.56 -14.14
CA VAL A 111 -8.72 2.93 -14.61
C VAL A 111 -10.21 3.22 -14.53
N ILE A 112 -10.61 4.18 -13.71
CA ILE A 112 -12.01 4.53 -13.46
C ILE A 112 -12.25 5.92 -14.02
N TYR A 113 -13.18 6.05 -14.96
CA TYR A 113 -13.36 7.28 -15.71
C TYR A 113 -14.20 8.32 -14.97
N ASP A 114 -15.11 7.89 -14.10
CA ASP A 114 -15.93 8.77 -13.28
C ASP A 114 -15.49 8.69 -11.79
N PRO A 115 -14.77 9.71 -11.27
CA PRO A 115 -14.31 9.72 -9.89
C PRO A 115 -15.46 9.79 -8.86
N SER A 116 -16.67 10.18 -9.26
CA SER A 116 -17.83 10.23 -8.36
C SER A 116 -18.30 8.85 -7.92
N LYS A 117 -17.97 7.81 -8.71
CA LYS A 117 -18.25 6.40 -8.40
C LYS A 117 -17.27 5.77 -7.42
N VAL A 118 -16.17 6.47 -7.08
CA VAL A 118 -15.14 5.96 -6.17
C VAL A 118 -15.43 6.38 -4.73
N LYS A 119 -15.57 5.40 -3.83
CA LYS A 119 -15.93 5.62 -2.41
C LYS A 119 -15.18 4.69 -1.47
N ILE A 120 -15.27 4.98 -0.17
CA ILE A 120 -14.85 4.04 0.88
C ILE A 120 -16.03 3.16 1.28
N ALA A 121 -15.78 1.84 1.29
CA ALA A 121 -16.62 0.83 1.91
C ALA A 121 -15.91 0.25 3.12
N LYS A 122 -16.66 -0.05 4.19
CA LYS A 122 -16.10 -0.70 5.38
C LYS A 122 -16.61 -2.11 5.56
N SER A 123 -15.85 -2.91 6.30
CA SER A 123 -16.31 -4.18 6.83
C SER A 123 -17.45 -3.97 7.83
N THR A 124 -18.42 -4.85 7.83
CA THR A 124 -19.60 -4.74 8.72
C THR A 124 -19.24 -4.76 10.20
N GLY A 125 -18.10 -5.36 10.56
CA GLY A 125 -17.60 -5.43 11.93
C GLY A 125 -16.47 -4.46 12.25
N ALA A 126 -16.03 -3.61 11.29
CA ALA A 126 -14.94 -2.67 11.53
C ALA A 126 -15.35 -1.54 12.50
N GLY A 127 -14.45 -1.19 13.40
CA GLY A 127 -14.65 -0.17 14.42
C GLY A 127 -13.43 0.01 15.30
N ILE A 128 -13.60 0.57 16.49
CA ILE A 128 -12.50 0.91 17.41
C ILE A 128 -12.53 0.12 18.73
N THR A 129 -13.29 -0.97 18.77
CA THR A 129 -13.44 -1.80 19.97
C THR A 129 -12.71 -3.13 19.83
N GLU A 130 -12.48 -3.82 20.95
CA GLU A 130 -11.86 -5.15 20.97
C GLU A 130 -12.66 -6.20 20.18
N ASN A 131 -13.96 -6.00 20.03
CA ASN A 131 -14.86 -6.88 19.28
C ASN A 131 -14.91 -6.56 17.78
N SER A 132 -14.18 -5.54 17.33
CA SER A 132 -14.14 -5.17 15.92
C SER A 132 -13.42 -6.23 15.10
N TYR A 133 -13.95 -6.51 13.91
CA TYR A 133 -13.37 -7.50 12.98
C TYR A 133 -13.48 -7.00 11.53
N GLY A 134 -12.51 -7.39 10.72
CA GLY A 134 -12.50 -7.13 9.29
C GLY A 134 -13.24 -8.19 8.50
N GLN A 135 -13.22 -8.04 7.19
CA GLN A 135 -13.72 -9.02 6.23
C GLN A 135 -12.72 -9.20 5.09
N ILE A 136 -12.78 -10.31 4.38
CA ILE A 136 -12.04 -10.43 3.13
C ILE A 136 -12.60 -9.48 2.09
N LEU A 137 -11.76 -9.02 1.17
CA LEU A 137 -12.13 -7.99 0.20
C LEU A 137 -13.36 -8.38 -0.66
N SER A 138 -13.47 -9.66 -1.04
CA SER A 138 -14.63 -10.14 -1.81
C SER A 138 -15.96 -9.97 -1.07
N ASP A 139 -15.97 -10.09 0.26
CA ASP A 139 -17.17 -9.90 1.05
C ASP A 139 -17.49 -8.41 1.22
N ILE A 140 -16.48 -7.56 1.44
CA ILE A 140 -16.66 -6.10 1.42
C ILE A 140 -17.25 -5.68 0.07
N SER A 141 -16.69 -6.19 -1.03
CA SER A 141 -17.16 -5.92 -2.40
C SER A 141 -18.63 -6.31 -2.60
N LYS A 142 -19.02 -7.52 -2.16
CA LYS A 142 -20.41 -8.02 -2.27
C LYS A 142 -21.38 -7.19 -1.43
N ASN A 143 -21.02 -6.94 -0.17
CA ASN A 143 -21.86 -6.23 0.77
C ASN A 143 -22.17 -4.79 0.34
N ASN A 144 -21.28 -4.19 -0.47
CA ASN A 144 -21.41 -2.83 -0.99
C ASN A 144 -21.75 -2.79 -2.49
N ASN A 145 -22.11 -3.93 -3.10
CA ASN A 145 -22.44 -4.05 -4.53
C ASN A 145 -21.40 -3.39 -5.46
N ALA A 146 -20.13 -3.49 -5.11
CA ALA A 146 -19.04 -2.86 -5.83
C ALA A 146 -18.70 -3.60 -7.12
N VAL A 147 -18.48 -2.87 -8.21
CA VAL A 147 -17.93 -3.42 -9.46
C VAL A 147 -16.45 -3.72 -9.30
N ILE A 148 -15.71 -2.77 -8.73
CA ILE A 148 -14.28 -2.91 -8.41
C ILE A 148 -14.12 -2.64 -6.91
N ALA A 149 -13.28 -3.43 -6.24
CA ALA A 149 -12.83 -3.13 -4.89
C ALA A 149 -11.33 -3.38 -4.75
N MET A 150 -10.68 -2.55 -3.95
CA MET A 150 -9.25 -2.61 -3.64
C MET A 150 -9.06 -2.32 -2.15
N ASN A 151 -8.16 -3.01 -1.46
CA ASN A 151 -7.85 -2.69 -0.06
C ASN A 151 -7.43 -1.23 0.09
N ALA A 152 -7.72 -0.61 1.24
CA ALA A 152 -7.50 0.82 1.43
C ALA A 152 -6.51 1.13 2.56
N GLY A 153 -6.95 1.73 3.66
CA GLY A 153 -6.11 2.16 4.77
C GLY A 153 -5.53 1.01 5.57
N GLY A 154 -4.49 1.30 6.34
CA GLY A 154 -3.92 0.34 7.28
C GLY A 154 -4.80 0.12 8.50
N PHE A 155 -4.40 -0.83 9.33
CA PHE A 155 -5.14 -1.20 10.53
C PHE A 155 -4.21 -1.68 11.64
N TYR A 156 -4.71 -1.69 12.86
CA TYR A 156 -3.98 -2.18 14.01
C TYR A 156 -3.72 -3.69 13.88
N ASP A 157 -2.45 -4.04 13.75
CA ASP A 157 -2.01 -5.41 13.48
C ASP A 157 -0.91 -5.85 14.43
N GLN A 158 -1.24 -5.96 15.70
CA GLN A 158 -0.32 -6.39 16.72
C GLN A 158 0.20 -7.81 16.42
N ASN A 159 1.52 -7.95 16.40
CA ASN A 159 2.21 -9.19 16.10
C ASN A 159 1.81 -9.84 14.75
N TRP A 160 1.39 -9.04 13.78
CA TRP A 160 0.97 -9.50 12.44
C TRP A 160 -0.17 -10.52 12.49
N ASN A 161 -1.01 -10.47 13.54
CA ASN A 161 -2.02 -11.50 13.84
C ASN A 161 -3.41 -10.95 14.13
N SER A 162 -3.71 -9.70 13.81
CA SER A 162 -5.03 -9.16 14.04
C SER A 162 -6.07 -9.70 13.06
N ASN A 163 -7.32 -9.52 13.41
CA ASN A 163 -8.48 -9.85 12.58
C ASN A 163 -8.87 -8.71 11.63
N GLY A 164 -8.02 -7.67 11.46
CA GLY A 164 -8.22 -6.57 10.53
C GLY A 164 -9.42 -5.67 10.86
N GLY A 165 -9.86 -5.61 12.11
CA GLY A 165 -11.09 -4.90 12.48
C GLY A 165 -10.92 -3.44 12.88
N ILE A 166 -9.73 -3.02 13.31
CA ILE A 166 -9.47 -1.66 13.83
C ILE A 166 -8.64 -0.88 12.83
N PRO A 167 -9.25 0.03 12.04
CA PRO A 167 -8.50 0.84 11.08
C PRO A 167 -7.55 1.81 11.79
N HIS A 168 -6.43 2.14 11.18
CA HIS A 168 -5.53 3.20 11.63
C HIS A 168 -6.02 4.56 11.15
N GLY A 169 -5.85 5.55 12.04
CA GLY A 169 -6.17 6.93 11.74
C GLY A 169 -7.64 7.17 11.40
N PRO A 170 -7.95 8.33 10.85
CA PRO A 170 -9.31 8.65 10.44
C PRO A 170 -9.76 7.84 9.23
N VAL A 171 -10.99 7.35 9.32
CA VAL A 171 -11.79 6.85 8.20
C VAL A 171 -12.99 7.76 8.06
N ILE A 172 -13.16 8.34 6.90
CA ILE A 172 -14.29 9.23 6.55
C ILE A 172 -15.10 8.55 5.48
N ILE A 173 -16.42 8.48 5.67
CA ILE A 173 -17.39 7.90 4.74
C ILE A 173 -18.57 8.86 4.59
N ASP A 174 -18.93 9.21 3.36
CA ASP A 174 -20.03 10.12 3.04
C ASP A 174 -19.97 11.45 3.84
N GLY A 175 -18.76 12.01 4.01
CA GLY A 175 -18.53 13.27 4.70
C GLY A 175 -18.70 13.19 6.22
N LYS A 176 -18.63 12.00 6.81
CA LYS A 176 -18.73 11.78 8.26
C LYS A 176 -17.52 10.97 8.74
N ILE A 177 -17.03 11.31 9.92
CA ILE A 177 -16.01 10.50 10.60
C ILE A 177 -16.67 9.20 11.04
N ASP A 178 -16.24 8.09 10.46
CA ASP A 178 -16.66 6.75 10.84
C ASP A 178 -15.82 6.22 12.01
N THR A 179 -14.51 6.34 11.90
CA THR A 179 -13.54 6.03 12.95
C THR A 179 -12.39 7.02 12.93
N ASP A 180 -11.79 7.26 14.09
CA ASP A 180 -10.56 8.03 14.24
C ASP A 180 -9.72 7.39 15.34
N TYR A 181 -9.21 6.20 15.06
CA TYR A 181 -8.31 5.52 15.97
C TYR A 181 -6.90 6.04 15.78
N LYS A 182 -6.43 6.80 16.76
CA LYS A 182 -5.11 7.42 16.71
C LYS A 182 -4.03 6.36 16.59
N ARG A 183 -3.42 6.32 15.46
CA ARG A 183 -2.13 5.70 15.25
C ARG A 183 -1.09 6.59 15.91
N GLY A 184 -0.14 6.06 16.66
CA GLY A 184 1.00 6.84 17.17
C GLY A 184 1.70 7.62 16.05
N ASP A 185 2.92 8.05 16.20
CA ASP A 185 3.67 8.96 15.31
C ASP A 185 3.87 8.47 13.86
N GLU A 186 3.33 7.32 13.49
CA GLU A 186 3.48 6.70 12.17
C GLU A 186 2.42 7.09 11.13
N GLY A 187 1.51 8.02 11.42
CA GLY A 187 0.43 8.42 10.51
C GLY A 187 0.94 8.97 9.18
N GLY A 188 0.42 8.45 8.07
CA GLY A 188 0.77 8.88 6.70
C GLY A 188 0.08 10.19 6.32
N GLY A 189 -1.11 10.43 6.82
CA GLY A 189 -2.01 11.52 6.48
C GLY A 189 -3.21 11.10 5.64
N ILE A 190 -4.15 12.00 5.48
CA ILE A 190 -5.39 11.79 4.72
C ILE A 190 -5.09 11.47 3.26
N ILE A 191 -5.72 10.42 2.78
CA ILE A 191 -5.83 10.02 1.37
C ILE A 191 -7.33 9.95 1.10
N GLY A 192 -7.89 10.96 0.43
CA GLY A 192 -9.34 11.02 0.31
C GLY A 192 -9.83 11.85 -0.86
N PHE A 193 -11.08 11.66 -1.24
CA PHE A 193 -11.77 12.50 -2.22
C PHE A 193 -12.61 13.56 -1.52
N ASN A 194 -12.55 14.78 -2.03
CA ASN A 194 -13.42 15.85 -1.60
C ASN A 194 -14.78 15.80 -2.35
N LYS A 195 -15.68 16.74 -2.05
CA LYS A 195 -17.02 16.85 -2.67
C LYS A 195 -16.97 17.11 -4.18
N GLU A 196 -15.88 17.69 -4.67
CA GLU A 196 -15.60 17.91 -6.09
C GLU A 196 -14.95 16.70 -6.77
N ASN A 197 -14.86 15.56 -6.08
CA ASN A 197 -14.26 14.32 -6.54
C ASN A 197 -12.75 14.44 -6.86
N LYS A 198 -12.03 15.32 -6.16
CA LYS A 198 -10.60 15.51 -6.27
C LYS A 198 -9.87 14.72 -5.19
N LEU A 199 -8.82 14.00 -5.57
CA LEU A 199 -7.97 13.29 -4.63
C LEU A 199 -7.08 14.27 -3.86
N VAL A 200 -7.34 14.38 -2.57
CA VAL A 200 -6.61 15.21 -1.61
C VAL A 200 -5.63 14.34 -0.83
N LEU A 201 -4.37 14.77 -0.81
CA LEU A 201 -3.28 14.17 -0.04
C LEU A 201 -2.78 15.23 0.95
N LYS A 202 -3.15 15.10 2.23
CA LYS A 202 -2.82 16.14 3.21
C LYS A 202 -2.73 15.58 4.62
N ARG A 203 -1.74 16.05 5.38
CA ARG A 203 -1.68 15.78 6.82
C ARG A 203 -2.61 16.74 7.55
N MET A 204 -3.68 16.21 8.12
CA MET A 204 -4.68 16.97 8.86
C MET A 204 -5.48 16.04 9.77
N SER A 205 -6.17 16.61 10.77
CA SER A 205 -7.09 15.85 11.59
C SER A 205 -8.37 15.48 10.83
N ALA A 206 -9.13 14.53 11.38
CA ALA A 206 -10.44 14.17 10.84
C ALA A 206 -11.40 15.36 10.77
N ASP A 207 -11.43 16.19 11.83
CA ASP A 207 -12.29 17.40 11.88
C ASP A 207 -11.88 18.41 10.80
N GLN A 208 -10.58 18.63 10.60
CA GLN A 208 -10.08 19.49 9.53
C GLN A 208 -10.47 18.94 8.15
N ALA A 209 -10.37 17.63 7.96
CA ALA A 209 -10.76 16.98 6.69
C ALA A 209 -12.25 17.19 6.40
N ILE A 210 -13.14 17.04 7.39
CA ILE A 210 -14.56 17.34 7.25
C ILE A 210 -14.80 18.82 6.91
N ALA A 211 -14.11 19.73 7.62
CA ALA A 211 -14.23 21.17 7.38
C ALA A 211 -13.76 21.56 5.95
N GLU A 212 -12.77 20.87 5.41
CA GLU A 212 -12.28 21.04 4.03
C GLU A 212 -13.11 20.27 2.98
N GLY A 213 -14.20 19.64 3.38
CA GLY A 213 -15.14 18.99 2.47
C GLY A 213 -14.71 17.61 1.97
N ILE A 214 -13.85 16.92 2.68
CA ILE A 214 -13.51 15.51 2.37
C ILE A 214 -14.78 14.67 2.55
N ARG A 215 -15.12 13.89 1.51
CA ARG A 215 -16.30 13.01 1.53
C ARG A 215 -15.96 11.56 1.89
N ASP A 216 -14.81 11.05 1.40
CA ASP A 216 -14.32 9.71 1.68
C ASP A 216 -12.82 9.76 1.87
N ALA A 217 -12.30 9.16 2.93
CA ALA A 217 -10.87 9.10 3.18
C ALA A 217 -10.45 7.95 4.08
N VAL A 218 -9.17 7.61 3.97
CA VAL A 218 -8.43 6.76 4.90
C VAL A 218 -7.09 7.43 5.25
N ASP A 219 -6.44 6.95 6.28
CA ASP A 219 -5.07 7.32 6.61
C ASP A 219 -4.11 6.22 6.18
N TRP A 220 -3.06 6.57 5.47
CA TRP A 220 -1.90 5.73 5.18
C TRP A 220 -0.80 6.56 4.51
N GLY A 221 0.15 5.87 3.83
CA GLY A 221 1.24 6.53 3.10
C GLY A 221 2.34 5.54 2.73
N PRO A 222 3.45 6.04 2.22
CA PRO A 222 3.75 7.44 1.89
C PRO A 222 3.01 7.95 0.64
N TYR A 223 2.91 9.27 0.49
CA TYR A 223 2.47 9.88 -0.77
C TYR A 223 3.52 9.64 -1.84
N LEU A 224 3.08 9.20 -3.01
CA LEU A 224 3.95 8.80 -4.13
C LEU A 224 4.17 9.95 -5.13
N ILE A 225 3.10 10.63 -5.48
CA ILE A 225 3.09 11.78 -6.38
C ILE A 225 2.24 12.87 -5.74
N VAL A 226 2.75 14.08 -5.72
CA VAL A 226 2.06 15.25 -5.17
C VAL A 226 2.16 16.39 -6.16
N ASN A 227 1.03 16.90 -6.63
CA ASN A 227 0.95 17.98 -7.61
C ASN A 227 1.88 17.73 -8.82
N GLY A 228 1.85 16.52 -9.35
CA GLY A 228 2.65 16.08 -10.48
C GLY A 228 4.14 15.81 -10.18
N LYS A 229 4.57 15.96 -8.93
CA LYS A 229 5.97 15.70 -8.53
C LYS A 229 6.09 14.31 -7.93
N ASN A 230 6.88 13.45 -8.56
CA ASN A 230 7.23 12.13 -8.04
C ASN A 230 8.17 12.29 -6.84
N GLN A 231 7.75 11.80 -5.67
CA GLN A 231 8.47 11.93 -4.40
C GLN A 231 9.63 10.94 -4.28
N PHE A 232 9.73 9.97 -5.20
CA PHE A 232 10.71 8.88 -5.16
C PHE A 232 11.66 8.87 -6.37
N LYS A 233 11.64 9.89 -7.23
CA LYS A 233 12.39 9.93 -8.50
C LYS A 233 13.91 9.85 -8.32
N ASP A 234 14.43 10.52 -7.27
CA ASP A 234 15.87 10.64 -7.01
C ASP A 234 16.29 9.85 -5.76
N VAL A 235 15.43 8.99 -5.27
CA VAL A 235 15.66 8.25 -4.04
C VAL A 235 16.08 6.83 -4.40
N ASN A 236 17.36 6.51 -4.18
CA ASN A 236 17.90 5.16 -4.33
C ASN A 236 17.37 4.27 -3.18
N TYR A 237 16.07 4.00 -3.19
CA TYR A 237 15.39 3.34 -2.11
C TYR A 237 15.13 1.87 -2.45
N TYR A 238 16.06 1.01 -2.05
CA TYR A 238 15.78 -0.39 -1.78
C TYR A 238 14.91 -0.51 -0.53
N THR A 239 13.69 0.01 -0.57
CA THR A 239 12.76 -0.28 0.49
C THR A 239 12.02 -1.55 0.13
N TRP A 240 11.99 -2.41 1.07
CA TRP A 240 11.23 -3.63 1.19
C TRP A 240 10.26 -3.88 0.02
N VAL A 241 10.67 -4.75 -0.88
CA VAL A 241 9.89 -5.21 -2.02
C VAL A 241 8.85 -6.20 -1.50
N CYS A 242 7.57 -5.87 -1.69
CA CYS A 242 6.44 -6.71 -1.26
C CYS A 242 5.20 -6.43 -2.13
N GLY A 243 4.07 -7.05 -1.81
CA GLY A 243 2.79 -6.65 -2.38
C GLY A 243 2.50 -5.18 -2.08
N ARG A 244 2.02 -4.43 -3.07
CA ARG A 244 1.76 -2.99 -2.95
C ARG A 244 0.39 -2.63 -3.49
N THR A 245 -0.19 -1.63 -2.87
CA THR A 245 -1.46 -1.04 -3.25
C THR A 245 -1.30 0.48 -3.32
N ALA A 246 -1.86 1.10 -4.33
CA ALA A 246 -1.86 2.55 -4.46
C ALA A 246 -3.12 3.06 -5.13
N ILE A 247 -3.51 4.30 -4.79
CA ILE A 247 -4.56 5.05 -5.46
C ILE A 247 -3.97 6.35 -5.99
N GLY A 248 -4.42 6.76 -7.17
CA GLY A 248 -4.01 8.03 -7.77
C GLY A 248 -5.12 8.64 -8.60
N GLN A 249 -4.96 9.91 -8.93
CA GLN A 249 -5.86 10.64 -9.81
C GLN A 249 -5.05 11.44 -10.83
N ARG A 250 -5.52 11.44 -12.06
CA ARG A 250 -5.00 12.22 -13.18
C ARG A 250 -5.62 13.63 -13.17
N LYS A 251 -5.00 14.56 -13.92
CA LYS A 251 -5.56 15.93 -14.10
C LYS A 251 -6.93 15.95 -14.76
N ASP A 252 -7.26 14.96 -15.58
CA ASP A 252 -8.56 14.79 -16.21
C ASP A 252 -9.63 14.15 -15.30
N GLY A 253 -9.29 13.91 -14.03
CA GLY A 253 -10.18 13.33 -13.04
C GLY A 253 -10.20 11.80 -13.00
N ILE A 254 -9.62 11.12 -13.99
CA ILE A 254 -9.55 9.66 -14.03
C ILE A 254 -8.83 9.13 -12.80
N VAL A 255 -9.44 8.16 -12.10
CA VAL A 255 -8.86 7.49 -10.94
C VAL A 255 -8.11 6.23 -11.36
N LEU A 256 -6.94 6.04 -10.76
CA LEU A 256 -6.06 4.89 -10.96
C LEU A 256 -5.98 4.12 -9.65
N MET A 257 -6.46 2.88 -9.63
CA MET A 257 -6.31 1.93 -8.53
C MET A 257 -5.29 0.87 -8.95
N LEU A 258 -4.18 0.75 -8.24
CA LEU A 258 -3.05 -0.13 -8.59
C LEU A 258 -2.78 -1.13 -7.49
N VAL A 259 -2.68 -2.41 -7.85
CA VAL A 259 -2.16 -3.48 -7.01
C VAL A 259 -1.00 -4.18 -7.71
N ILE A 260 0.05 -4.47 -6.98
CA ILE A 260 1.17 -5.31 -7.42
C ILE A 260 1.28 -6.50 -6.47
N ASP A 261 1.19 -7.71 -7.00
CA ASP A 261 1.41 -8.93 -6.23
C ASP A 261 2.82 -8.96 -5.64
N GLY A 262 3.00 -9.64 -4.53
CA GLY A 262 4.32 -9.70 -3.91
C GLY A 262 4.61 -10.97 -3.15
N LEU A 263 5.90 -11.20 -2.85
CA LEU A 263 6.41 -12.31 -2.06
C LEU A 263 6.04 -13.70 -2.64
N GLN A 264 5.80 -13.76 -3.96
CA GLN A 264 5.39 -14.95 -4.67
C GLN A 264 6.35 -15.27 -5.81
N LYS A 265 6.23 -16.48 -6.38
CA LYS A 265 7.12 -16.94 -7.46
C LYS A 265 6.97 -16.11 -8.73
N HIS A 266 5.74 -15.77 -9.09
CA HIS A 266 5.41 -14.99 -10.30
C HIS A 266 5.64 -13.49 -10.12
N SER A 267 5.62 -13.00 -8.88
CA SER A 267 5.83 -11.58 -8.56
C SER A 267 6.54 -11.45 -7.22
N LYS A 268 7.72 -10.86 -7.22
CA LYS A 268 8.45 -10.56 -5.97
C LYS A 268 7.86 -9.35 -5.25
N GLY A 269 7.21 -8.48 -5.99
CA GLY A 269 6.61 -7.25 -5.49
C GLY A 269 7.27 -5.99 -6.03
N ALA A 270 6.87 -4.87 -5.50
CA ALA A 270 7.34 -3.55 -5.90
C ALA A 270 7.83 -2.73 -4.70
N SER A 271 8.74 -1.81 -4.94
CA SER A 271 9.14 -0.74 -4.02
C SER A 271 8.20 0.47 -4.14
N TYR A 272 8.34 1.45 -3.25
CA TYR A 272 7.62 2.73 -3.40
C TYR A 272 8.05 3.50 -4.65
N ALA A 273 9.33 3.40 -5.04
CA ALA A 273 9.85 4.02 -6.26
C ALA A 273 9.20 3.39 -7.52
N ASP A 274 9.02 2.06 -7.53
CA ASP A 274 8.30 1.37 -8.62
C ASP A 274 6.85 1.84 -8.70
N MET A 275 6.15 1.90 -7.55
CA MET A 275 4.76 2.36 -7.49
C MET A 275 4.62 3.80 -7.99
N ALA A 276 5.51 4.70 -7.56
CA ALA A 276 5.54 6.08 -8.02
C ALA A 276 5.83 6.17 -9.54
N ALA A 277 6.78 5.40 -10.05
CA ALA A 277 7.10 5.36 -11.48
C ALA A 277 5.94 4.83 -12.33
N ILE A 278 5.22 3.79 -11.85
CA ILE A 278 4.03 3.27 -12.53
C ILE A 278 2.93 4.34 -12.55
N MET A 279 2.63 4.97 -11.41
CA MET A 279 1.61 6.01 -11.32
C MET A 279 1.95 7.23 -12.20
N GLU A 280 3.21 7.68 -12.20
CA GLU A 280 3.70 8.77 -13.07
C GLU A 280 3.54 8.42 -14.54
N LYS A 281 3.93 7.20 -14.94
CA LYS A 281 3.80 6.68 -16.30
C LYS A 281 2.37 6.71 -16.82
N TYR A 282 1.38 6.44 -15.97
CA TYR A 282 -0.03 6.48 -16.30
C TYR A 282 -0.69 7.84 -16.02
N GLY A 283 0.10 8.88 -15.74
CA GLY A 283 -0.34 10.26 -15.71
C GLY A 283 -0.96 10.71 -14.41
N ALA A 284 -0.76 10.00 -13.30
CA ALA A 284 -1.23 10.47 -11.99
C ALA A 284 -0.65 11.85 -11.66
N TYR A 285 -1.50 12.77 -11.25
CA TYR A 285 -1.14 14.08 -10.73
C TYR A 285 -0.95 14.03 -9.20
N ASN A 286 -1.84 13.30 -8.52
CA ASN A 286 -1.70 12.91 -7.13
C ASN A 286 -1.78 11.39 -7.01
N ALA A 287 -0.94 10.79 -6.19
CA ALA A 287 -0.97 9.36 -5.88
C ALA A 287 -0.40 9.06 -4.50
N SER A 288 -0.98 8.09 -3.82
CA SER A 288 -0.51 7.61 -2.53
C SER A 288 -0.43 6.09 -2.49
N ASN A 289 0.57 5.59 -1.75
CA ASN A 289 0.59 4.21 -1.33
C ASN A 289 -0.50 3.98 -0.27
N LEU A 290 -1.07 2.79 -0.29
CA LEU A 290 -2.04 2.27 0.66
C LEU A 290 -1.45 1.07 1.41
N ASP A 291 -2.23 0.41 2.25
CA ASP A 291 -1.78 -0.78 2.94
C ASP A 291 -1.38 -1.88 1.94
N GLY A 292 -0.29 -2.57 2.22
CA GLY A 292 0.34 -3.49 1.31
C GLY A 292 0.56 -4.89 1.89
N GLY A 293 1.56 -5.59 1.36
CA GLY A 293 1.91 -6.93 1.84
C GLY A 293 0.76 -7.92 1.64
N THR A 294 0.33 -8.56 2.74
CA THR A 294 -0.79 -9.53 2.73
C THR A 294 -2.15 -8.88 2.50
N SER A 295 -2.25 -7.56 2.65
CA SER A 295 -3.49 -6.82 2.43
C SER A 295 -3.74 -6.53 0.94
N THR A 296 -2.70 -6.57 0.11
CA THR A 296 -2.78 -6.23 -1.31
C THR A 296 -3.76 -7.11 -2.06
N ALA A 297 -4.89 -6.55 -2.45
CA ALA A 297 -5.96 -7.28 -3.13
C ALA A 297 -6.83 -6.35 -3.98
N MET A 298 -7.29 -6.86 -5.12
CA MET A 298 -8.27 -6.21 -5.98
C MET A 298 -9.30 -7.23 -6.47
N THR A 299 -10.56 -6.83 -6.49
CA THR A 299 -11.65 -7.63 -7.06
C THR A 299 -12.34 -6.90 -8.21
N LEU A 300 -12.80 -7.67 -9.18
CA LEU A 300 -13.71 -7.24 -10.23
C LEU A 300 -14.95 -8.14 -10.16
N ASN A 301 -16.12 -7.54 -10.06
CA ASN A 301 -17.38 -8.27 -9.87
C ASN A 301 -17.27 -9.32 -8.75
N HIS A 302 -16.69 -8.90 -7.61
CA HIS A 302 -16.50 -9.68 -6.39
C HIS A 302 -15.49 -10.84 -6.48
N GLN A 303 -14.82 -11.03 -7.63
CA GLN A 303 -13.79 -12.05 -7.83
C GLN A 303 -12.40 -11.40 -7.81
N TYR A 304 -11.43 -12.02 -7.12
CA TYR A 304 -10.05 -11.55 -7.14
C TYR A 304 -9.47 -11.62 -8.54
N ILE A 305 -8.86 -10.52 -9.01
CA ILE A 305 -8.16 -10.45 -10.30
C ILE A 305 -6.64 -10.54 -10.14
N ASN A 306 -6.12 -10.21 -8.97
CA ASN A 306 -4.74 -10.43 -8.59
C ASN A 306 -4.60 -11.68 -7.72
N SER A 307 -3.38 -12.02 -7.30
CA SER A 307 -3.08 -13.16 -6.42
C SER A 307 -2.70 -12.66 -5.02
N PRO A 308 -3.66 -12.44 -4.11
CA PRO A 308 -3.35 -11.98 -2.77
C PRO A 308 -2.44 -12.97 -2.05
N TRP A 309 -1.31 -12.47 -1.52
CA TRP A 309 -0.41 -13.32 -0.76
C TRP A 309 -0.96 -13.54 0.65
N ASN A 310 -1.20 -14.79 1.01
CA ASN A 310 -1.76 -15.15 2.31
C ASN A 310 -0.69 -15.38 3.40
N GLY A 311 0.57 -15.11 3.09
CA GLY A 311 1.68 -15.38 3.99
C GLY A 311 1.83 -16.86 4.29
N TYR A 312 2.16 -17.16 5.54
CA TYR A 312 2.14 -18.53 6.06
C TYR A 312 0.76 -18.96 6.52
N ARG A 313 -0.25 -18.13 6.40
CA ARG A 313 -1.64 -18.40 6.74
C ARG A 313 -2.35 -18.98 5.53
N ARG A 314 -3.31 -19.86 5.77
CA ARG A 314 -4.11 -20.48 4.68
C ARG A 314 -5.32 -19.64 4.27
N THR A 315 -5.44 -18.41 4.77
CA THR A 315 -6.62 -17.55 4.56
C THR A 315 -6.20 -16.18 4.04
N ILE A 316 -7.00 -15.62 3.15
CA ILE A 316 -6.85 -14.23 2.68
C ILE A 316 -6.99 -13.28 3.88
N ARG A 317 -6.22 -12.18 3.86
CA ARG A 317 -6.21 -11.18 4.91
C ARG A 317 -7.59 -10.53 5.08
N TRP A 318 -8.01 -10.39 6.32
CA TRP A 318 -9.19 -9.61 6.69
C TRP A 318 -8.80 -8.13 6.79
N LEU A 319 -9.69 -7.25 6.28
CA LEU A 319 -9.46 -5.84 6.06
C LEU A 319 -10.58 -5.02 6.72
N PRO A 320 -10.29 -3.82 7.25
CA PRO A 320 -11.31 -2.96 7.84
C PRO A 320 -12.12 -2.21 6.78
N ASN A 321 -11.49 -1.84 5.67
CA ASN A 321 -12.07 -1.01 4.62
C ASN A 321 -11.46 -1.26 3.25
N ALA A 322 -12.12 -0.76 2.24
CA ALA A 322 -11.71 -0.83 0.84
C ALA A 322 -12.09 0.45 0.09
N TRP A 323 -11.30 0.83 -0.91
CA TRP A 323 -11.75 1.69 -1.99
C TRP A 323 -12.59 0.87 -2.95
N ILE A 324 -13.77 1.36 -3.29
CA ILE A 324 -14.68 0.69 -4.22
C ILE A 324 -15.06 1.62 -5.37
N MET A 325 -15.40 1.01 -6.50
CA MET A 325 -16.17 1.64 -7.57
C MET A 325 -17.58 1.08 -7.52
N GLU A 326 -18.55 1.94 -7.30
CA GLU A 326 -19.98 1.59 -7.39
C GLU A 326 -20.43 1.42 -8.85
N LYS A 327 -21.59 0.81 -9.04
CA LYS A 327 -22.22 0.67 -10.36
C LYS A 327 -22.61 2.00 -10.95
#